data_da074da10347d4c26ae0c453960dfcd3
#
_entry.id   da074da10347d4c26ae0c453960dfcd3
#
_cell.length_a   1.000
_cell.length_b   1.000
_cell.length_c   1.000
_cell.angle_alpha   90.00
_cell.angle_beta   90.00
_cell.angle_gamma   90.00
#
_symmetry.space_group_name_H-M   'P 1'
#
loop_
_entity.id
_entity.type
_entity.pdbx_description
1 polymer ?
#
loop_
_entity_poly.entity_id
_entity_poly.type
_entity_poly.pdbx_seq_one_letter_code
_entity_poly.pdbx_strand_id
1 'polypeptide(L)'
;MKSVYNFVVTPKGERYNNKKKVGDSELILNTEIYNHQFVNRTAIVKSIPLIGDTDIQPGDEVIVHHNVFRRWHNVKGIEKNSRSFFNEKTYLINQNQIFLYKRNSAWKAPKGYCFVKPLKAKNPLNIDLERPLVGVVKYSDGTIEVNDLIGFRPSSEYEFIVDSERLYRVLSNFITIKYEYQGDEEEYNPSWA
;
A
#
# COMPACT_ATOMS: atom_id res chain seq x y z
N MET A 1 3.32 -4.35 -24.73
CA MET A 1 3.62 -5.67 -24.09
C MET A 1 2.41 -6.05 -23.24
N LYS A 2 1.92 -7.30 -23.33
CA LYS A 2 0.83 -7.83 -22.51
C LYS A 2 1.35 -9.05 -21.77
N SER A 3 1.00 -9.20 -20.50
CA SER A 3 1.33 -10.36 -19.68
C SER A 3 0.10 -11.23 -19.50
N VAL A 4 0.28 -12.53 -19.34
CA VAL A 4 -0.83 -13.47 -19.17
C VAL A 4 -1.47 -13.32 -17.79
N TYR A 5 -0.65 -13.25 -16.73
CA TYR A 5 -1.11 -13.26 -15.33
C TYR A 5 -0.73 -12.03 -14.52
N ASN A 6 0.15 -11.17 -15.05
CA ASN A 6 0.69 -10.05 -14.29
C ASN A 6 0.23 -8.69 -14.86
N PHE A 7 0.10 -7.71 -14.00
CA PHE A 7 0.04 -6.33 -14.41
C PHE A 7 1.42 -5.89 -14.91
N VAL A 8 1.44 -5.09 -15.95
CA VAL A 8 2.64 -4.40 -16.42
C VAL A 8 2.58 -2.99 -15.91
N VAL A 9 3.52 -2.60 -15.07
CA VAL A 9 3.56 -1.26 -14.47
C VAL A 9 4.89 -0.57 -14.72
N THR A 10 4.87 0.76 -14.64
CA THR A 10 6.07 1.60 -14.65
C THR A 10 6.09 2.46 -13.39
N PRO A 11 7.23 2.68 -12.73
CA PRO A 11 7.29 3.57 -11.58
C PRO A 11 6.85 4.99 -11.97
N LYS A 12 6.11 5.66 -11.09
CA LYS A 12 5.78 7.08 -11.23
C LYS A 12 6.94 7.87 -10.66
N GLY A 13 7.87 8.31 -11.52
CA GLY A 13 9.12 8.93 -11.11
C GLY A 13 10.27 7.93 -10.98
N GLU A 14 11.24 8.23 -10.11
CA GLU A 14 12.39 7.38 -9.84
C GLU A 14 12.01 6.17 -8.95
N ARG A 15 12.87 5.13 -8.92
CA ARG A 15 12.67 3.95 -8.06
C ARG A 15 12.79 4.23 -6.58
N TYR A 16 13.51 5.32 -6.21
CA TYR A 16 13.76 5.72 -4.83
C TYR A 16 13.46 7.20 -4.64
N ASN A 17 12.76 7.51 -3.56
CA ASN A 17 12.45 8.88 -3.12
C ASN A 17 13.48 9.35 -2.07
N ASN A 18 14.76 9.08 -2.31
CA ASN A 18 15.85 9.35 -1.38
C ASN A 18 16.58 10.68 -1.64
N LYS A 19 16.00 11.53 -2.48
CA LYS A 19 16.52 12.85 -2.80
C LYS A 19 15.54 13.93 -2.34
N LYS A 20 16.06 15.03 -1.82
CA LYS A 20 15.28 16.22 -1.49
C LYS A 20 15.87 17.42 -2.22
N LYS A 21 15.04 18.15 -2.94
CA LYS A 21 15.44 19.40 -3.60
C LYS A 21 15.56 20.51 -2.54
N VAL A 22 16.72 21.19 -2.51
CA VAL A 22 16.99 22.32 -1.63
C VAL A 22 17.53 23.45 -2.48
N GLY A 23 16.70 24.44 -2.81
CA GLY A 23 17.04 25.47 -3.78
C GLY A 23 17.29 24.84 -5.16
N ASP A 24 18.44 25.14 -5.76
CA ASP A 24 18.87 24.61 -7.07
C ASP A 24 19.65 23.29 -6.97
N SER A 25 19.87 22.78 -5.74
CA SER A 25 20.65 21.57 -5.49
C SER A 25 19.76 20.40 -5.05
N GLU A 26 20.21 19.17 -5.30
CA GLU A 26 19.60 17.95 -4.77
C GLU A 26 20.42 17.41 -3.60
N LEU A 27 19.77 17.21 -2.45
CA LEU A 27 20.34 16.54 -1.30
C LEU A 27 19.94 15.07 -1.29
N ILE A 28 20.91 14.17 -1.23
CA ILE A 28 20.67 12.73 -1.07
C ILE A 28 20.45 12.47 0.43
N LEU A 29 19.25 12.00 0.79
CA LEU A 29 18.86 11.73 2.17
C LEU A 29 19.41 10.40 2.69
N ASN A 30 19.51 9.41 1.81
CA ASN A 30 20.00 8.08 2.13
C ASN A 30 20.58 7.40 0.90
N THR A 31 21.72 6.74 1.06
CA THR A 31 22.39 5.98 0.00
C THR A 31 22.12 4.47 0.07
N GLU A 32 21.45 4.01 1.14
CA GLU A 32 21.14 2.59 1.35
C GLU A 32 20.02 2.12 0.44
N ILE A 33 20.35 1.38 -0.61
CA ILE A 33 19.38 0.87 -1.58
C ILE A 33 18.40 -0.17 -1.01
N TYR A 34 18.71 -0.77 0.11
CA TYR A 34 17.83 -1.74 0.79
C TYR A 34 16.86 -1.09 1.79
N ASN A 35 17.02 0.21 2.11
CA ASN A 35 16.12 0.90 3.02
C ASN A 35 14.74 1.09 2.36
N HIS A 36 13.76 0.32 2.82
CA HIS A 36 12.42 0.26 2.22
C HIS A 36 11.61 1.56 2.39
N GLN A 37 11.97 2.43 3.34
CA GLN A 37 11.30 3.71 3.56
C GLN A 37 11.45 4.66 2.38
N PHE A 38 12.57 4.57 1.65
CA PHE A 38 12.84 5.42 0.49
C PHE A 38 12.46 4.76 -0.84
N VAL A 39 12.00 3.52 -0.83
CA VAL A 39 11.53 2.86 -2.06
C VAL A 39 10.24 3.51 -2.51
N ASN A 40 10.21 3.93 -3.78
CA ASN A 40 8.99 4.42 -4.40
C ASN A 40 7.92 3.33 -4.38
N ARG A 41 6.69 3.69 -4.02
CA ARG A 41 5.55 2.77 -3.95
C ARG A 41 4.47 3.11 -4.98
N THR A 42 4.70 4.12 -5.81
CA THR A 42 3.72 4.60 -6.78
C THR A 42 4.10 4.18 -8.19
N ALA A 43 3.15 3.62 -8.91
CA ALA A 43 3.31 3.16 -10.28
C ALA A 43 2.12 3.54 -11.15
N ILE A 44 2.32 3.50 -12.48
CA ILE A 44 1.26 3.64 -13.48
C ILE A 44 1.07 2.30 -14.17
N VAL A 45 -0.16 1.83 -14.24
CA VAL A 45 -0.53 0.60 -14.96
C VAL A 45 -0.41 0.84 -16.45
N LYS A 46 0.40 0.04 -17.15
CA LYS A 46 0.54 0.06 -18.61
C LYS A 46 -0.32 -0.99 -19.30
N SER A 47 -0.49 -2.14 -18.65
CA SER A 47 -1.34 -3.23 -19.15
C SER A 47 -1.84 -4.07 -18.00
N ILE A 48 -3.07 -4.51 -18.09
CA ILE A 48 -3.67 -5.51 -17.20
C ILE A 48 -3.34 -6.92 -17.68
N PRO A 49 -3.46 -7.94 -16.82
CA PRO A 49 -3.31 -9.34 -17.21
C PRO A 49 -4.37 -9.74 -18.24
N LEU A 50 -4.02 -10.70 -19.10
CA LEU A 50 -4.96 -11.28 -20.06
C LEU A 50 -5.98 -12.21 -19.38
N ILE A 51 -5.56 -12.86 -18.28
CA ILE A 51 -6.37 -13.77 -17.49
C ILE A 51 -6.48 -13.21 -16.08
N GLY A 52 -7.69 -13.06 -15.60
CA GLY A 52 -8.00 -12.54 -14.27
C GLY A 52 -9.14 -11.51 -14.32
N ASP A 53 -9.84 -11.40 -13.22
CA ASP A 53 -10.90 -10.41 -13.02
C ASP A 53 -10.35 -9.25 -12.19
N THR A 54 -10.41 -8.03 -12.73
CA THR A 54 -9.89 -6.83 -12.09
C THR A 54 -10.61 -5.58 -12.53
N ASP A 55 -10.85 -4.68 -11.59
CA ASP A 55 -11.40 -3.35 -11.85
C ASP A 55 -10.31 -2.34 -12.31
N ILE A 56 -9.04 -2.70 -12.12
CA ILE A 56 -7.90 -1.85 -12.48
C ILE A 56 -7.77 -1.75 -13.99
N GLN A 57 -7.49 -0.55 -14.51
CA GLN A 57 -7.37 -0.29 -15.94
C GLN A 57 -5.99 0.26 -16.30
N PRO A 58 -5.56 0.14 -17.55
CA PRO A 58 -4.39 0.85 -18.05
C PRO A 58 -4.56 2.36 -17.85
N GLY A 59 -3.51 3.01 -17.34
CA GLY A 59 -3.50 4.43 -16.98
C GLY A 59 -3.78 4.71 -15.51
N ASP A 60 -4.36 3.76 -14.76
CA ASP A 60 -4.55 3.94 -13.32
C ASP A 60 -3.20 4.11 -12.61
N GLU A 61 -3.16 5.01 -11.65
CA GLU A 61 -2.08 5.10 -10.68
C GLU A 61 -2.31 4.07 -9.57
N VAL A 62 -1.27 3.35 -9.18
CA VAL A 62 -1.36 2.30 -8.16
C VAL A 62 -0.30 2.47 -7.08
N ILE A 63 -0.68 2.16 -5.84
CA ILE A 63 0.28 1.96 -4.76
C ILE A 63 0.64 0.49 -4.73
N VAL A 64 1.94 0.21 -4.76
CA VAL A 64 2.47 -1.16 -4.79
C VAL A 64 3.28 -1.48 -3.54
N HIS A 65 3.41 -2.77 -3.26
CA HIS A 65 4.28 -3.25 -2.20
C HIS A 65 5.72 -2.76 -2.41
N HIS A 66 6.42 -2.32 -1.34
CA HIS A 66 7.78 -1.77 -1.40
C HIS A 66 8.79 -2.72 -2.09
N ASN A 67 8.59 -4.02 -2.02
CA ASN A 67 9.45 -4.99 -2.66
C ASN A 67 9.43 -4.94 -4.21
N VAL A 68 8.44 -4.27 -4.83
CA VAL A 68 8.33 -4.20 -6.30
C VAL A 68 9.53 -3.47 -6.91
N PHE A 69 9.89 -2.31 -6.36
CA PHE A 69 10.97 -1.47 -6.88
C PHE A 69 12.29 -1.62 -6.13
N ARG A 70 12.32 -2.42 -5.06
CA ARG A 70 13.47 -2.60 -4.20
C ARG A 70 14.66 -3.22 -4.94
N ARG A 71 15.87 -2.77 -4.58
CA ARG A 71 17.17 -3.36 -4.92
C ARG A 71 17.87 -3.80 -3.65
N TRP A 72 18.77 -4.75 -3.76
CA TRP A 72 19.65 -5.17 -2.66
C TRP A 72 20.95 -5.72 -3.18
N HIS A 73 21.96 -5.85 -2.34
CA HIS A 73 23.19 -6.56 -2.65
C HIS A 73 23.11 -7.99 -2.12
N ASN A 74 23.58 -8.95 -2.92
CA ASN A 74 23.77 -10.31 -2.44
C ASN A 74 25.04 -10.41 -1.58
N VAL A 75 25.32 -11.59 -1.03
CA VAL A 75 26.50 -11.86 -0.18
C VAL A 75 27.85 -11.60 -0.88
N LYS A 76 27.88 -11.51 -2.21
CA LYS A 76 29.05 -11.17 -3.01
C LYS A 76 29.11 -9.67 -3.37
N GLY A 77 28.28 -8.84 -2.81
CA GLY A 77 28.20 -7.40 -3.11
C GLY A 77 27.58 -7.06 -4.47
N ILE A 78 27.01 -8.04 -5.18
CA ILE A 78 26.40 -7.80 -6.50
C ILE A 78 24.97 -7.30 -6.31
N GLU A 79 24.64 -6.16 -6.92
CA GLU A 79 23.30 -5.61 -6.92
C GLU A 79 22.29 -6.56 -7.60
N LYS A 80 21.14 -6.72 -6.98
CA LYS A 80 20.02 -7.53 -7.44
C LYS A 80 18.74 -6.71 -7.48
N ASN A 81 17.92 -7.00 -8.46
CA ASN A 81 16.59 -6.44 -8.61
C ASN A 81 15.52 -7.37 -8.02
N SER A 82 14.34 -6.82 -7.78
CA SER A 82 13.16 -7.57 -7.34
C SER A 82 12.75 -8.63 -8.38
N ARG A 83 11.94 -9.61 -7.95
CA ARG A 83 11.34 -10.58 -8.87
C ARG A 83 10.37 -9.94 -9.88
N SER A 84 9.86 -8.76 -9.56
CA SER A 84 8.98 -8.00 -10.44
C SER A 84 9.71 -7.25 -11.55
N PHE A 85 11.02 -7.10 -11.44
CA PHE A 85 11.84 -6.33 -12.39
C PHE A 85 11.93 -7.02 -13.75
N PHE A 86 11.56 -6.32 -14.79
CA PHE A 86 11.79 -6.73 -16.17
C PHE A 86 12.86 -5.85 -16.84
N ASN A 87 12.71 -4.53 -16.71
CA ASN A 87 13.73 -3.54 -17.06
C ASN A 87 13.47 -2.25 -16.25
N GLU A 88 14.31 -1.22 -16.42
CA GLU A 88 14.26 0.03 -15.62
C GLU A 88 12.88 0.74 -15.63
N LYS A 89 12.12 0.58 -16.69
CA LYS A 89 10.80 1.22 -16.86
C LYS A 89 9.63 0.24 -16.78
N THR A 90 9.89 -1.06 -16.58
CA THR A 90 8.85 -2.08 -16.68
C THR A 90 8.98 -3.10 -15.57
N TYR A 91 7.88 -3.33 -14.88
CA TYR A 91 7.77 -4.30 -13.79
C TYR A 91 6.53 -5.16 -14.01
N LEU A 92 6.65 -6.44 -13.68
CA LEU A 92 5.56 -7.41 -13.74
C LEU A 92 5.12 -7.71 -12.31
N ILE A 93 3.90 -7.34 -11.97
CA ILE A 93 3.38 -7.48 -10.60
C ILE A 93 2.08 -8.28 -10.56
N ASN A 94 1.89 -9.02 -9.49
CA ASN A 94 0.63 -9.70 -9.20
C ASN A 94 -0.37 -8.75 -8.56
N GLN A 95 -1.65 -9.09 -8.61
CA GLN A 95 -2.72 -8.31 -7.98
C GLN A 95 -2.51 -8.12 -6.46
N ASN A 96 -1.98 -9.13 -5.76
CA ASN A 96 -1.70 -9.05 -4.33
C ASN A 96 -0.57 -8.06 -3.97
N GLN A 97 0.22 -7.62 -4.94
CA GLN A 97 1.23 -6.59 -4.77
C GLN A 97 0.69 -5.17 -4.99
N ILE A 98 -0.56 -5.04 -5.46
CA ILE A 98 -1.26 -3.76 -5.59
C ILE A 98 -2.06 -3.53 -4.31
N PHE A 99 -1.87 -2.37 -3.70
CA PHE A 99 -2.57 -2.00 -2.47
C PHE A 99 -3.82 -1.17 -2.80
N LEU A 100 -3.64 -0.01 -3.42
CA LEU A 100 -4.71 0.86 -3.86
C LEU A 100 -4.51 1.22 -5.32
N TYR A 101 -5.59 1.54 -6.01
CA TYR A 101 -5.53 2.17 -7.33
C TYR A 101 -6.31 3.47 -7.35
N LYS A 102 -5.84 4.43 -8.12
CA LYS A 102 -6.44 5.77 -8.23
C LYS A 102 -7.01 5.99 -9.61
N ARG A 103 -8.29 6.33 -9.65
CA ARG A 103 -9.01 6.71 -10.87
C ARG A 103 -9.85 7.95 -10.58
N ASN A 104 -9.83 8.92 -11.50
CA ASN A 104 -10.55 10.19 -11.34
C ASN A 104 -10.24 10.87 -9.99
N SER A 105 -8.95 10.88 -9.62
CA SER A 105 -8.43 11.47 -8.37
C SER A 105 -8.89 10.81 -7.06
N ALA A 106 -9.62 9.70 -7.11
CA ALA A 106 -10.06 8.96 -5.94
C ALA A 106 -9.34 7.60 -5.81
N TRP A 107 -8.83 7.30 -4.61
CA TRP A 107 -8.30 5.98 -4.28
C TRP A 107 -9.42 4.96 -4.12
N LYS A 108 -9.17 3.74 -4.58
CA LYS A 108 -10.08 2.60 -4.50
C LYS A 108 -9.34 1.34 -4.09
N ALA A 109 -10.02 0.48 -3.35
CA ALA A 109 -9.52 -0.83 -2.99
C ALA A 109 -9.65 -1.82 -4.16
N PRO A 110 -8.62 -2.63 -4.47
CA PRO A 110 -8.76 -3.75 -5.37
C PRO A 110 -9.62 -4.84 -4.75
N LYS A 111 -10.27 -5.64 -5.61
CA LYS A 111 -11.14 -6.76 -5.22
C LYS A 111 -10.45 -7.71 -4.22
N GLY A 112 -11.15 -8.07 -3.16
CA GLY A 112 -10.69 -8.95 -2.08
C GLY A 112 -10.00 -8.25 -0.93
N TYR A 113 -9.94 -6.90 -0.91
CA TYR A 113 -9.26 -6.14 0.13
C TYR A 113 -10.09 -4.98 0.66
N CYS A 114 -9.97 -4.77 1.98
CA CYS A 114 -10.42 -3.57 2.66
C CYS A 114 -9.23 -2.84 3.30
N PHE A 115 -9.38 -1.55 3.47
CA PHE A 115 -8.37 -0.66 4.07
C PHE A 115 -9.01 0.08 5.22
N VAL A 116 -8.44 -0.09 6.40
CA VAL A 116 -9.02 0.41 7.64
C VAL A 116 -8.09 1.39 8.32
N LYS A 117 -8.68 2.40 8.94
CA LYS A 117 -7.98 3.33 9.82
C LYS A 117 -7.90 2.70 11.21
N PRO A 118 -6.71 2.66 11.82
CA PRO A 118 -6.58 2.26 13.21
C PRO A 118 -7.27 3.26 14.16
N LEU A 119 -7.68 2.76 15.32
CA LEU A 119 -8.37 3.54 16.34
C LEU A 119 -7.54 3.64 17.61
N LYS A 120 -7.70 4.72 18.35
CA LYS A 120 -7.11 4.88 19.67
C LYS A 120 -7.69 3.89 20.66
N ALA A 121 -6.85 3.41 21.57
CA ALA A 121 -7.29 2.63 22.70
C ALA A 121 -8.22 3.45 23.62
N LYS A 122 -9.34 2.86 24.03
CA LYS A 122 -10.31 3.53 24.95
C LYS A 122 -9.76 3.67 26.39
N ASN A 123 -8.77 2.86 26.76
CA ASN A 123 -8.15 2.91 28.09
C ASN A 123 -6.84 3.72 28.01
N PRO A 124 -6.74 4.90 28.66
CA PRO A 124 -5.54 5.73 28.65
C PRO A 124 -4.31 5.08 29.34
N LEU A 125 -4.52 4.01 30.09
CA LEU A 125 -3.44 3.22 30.71
C LEU A 125 -2.90 2.12 29.79
N ASN A 126 -3.46 1.97 28.60
CA ASN A 126 -2.97 1.00 27.63
C ASN A 126 -1.65 1.50 27.03
N ILE A 127 -0.60 0.70 27.17
CA ILE A 127 0.74 0.99 26.62
C ILE A 127 0.63 1.09 25.07
N ASP A 128 -0.20 0.25 24.46
CA ASP A 128 -0.54 0.33 23.05
C ASP A 128 -1.63 1.40 22.88
N LEU A 129 -1.23 2.57 22.43
CA LEU A 129 -2.15 3.69 22.18
C LEU A 129 -3.20 3.38 21.10
N GLU A 130 -3.12 2.22 20.49
CA GLU A 130 -3.99 1.70 19.44
C GLU A 130 -4.90 0.58 19.96
N ARG A 131 -6.14 0.54 19.48
CA ARG A 131 -7.09 -0.55 19.72
C ARG A 131 -6.79 -1.71 18.77
N PRO A 132 -6.33 -2.88 19.28
CA PRO A 132 -5.92 -3.98 18.43
C PRO A 132 -7.09 -4.59 17.67
N LEU A 133 -6.86 -5.00 16.41
CA LEU A 133 -7.76 -5.78 15.57
C LEU A 133 -9.11 -5.12 15.26
N VAL A 134 -9.21 -3.81 15.42
CA VAL A 134 -10.42 -3.04 15.14
C VAL A 134 -10.05 -1.78 14.37
N GLY A 135 -10.86 -1.42 13.39
CA GLY A 135 -10.65 -0.19 12.63
C GLY A 135 -11.90 0.25 11.86
N VAL A 136 -11.88 1.48 11.39
CA VAL A 136 -12.93 2.05 10.54
C VAL A 136 -12.55 1.91 9.07
N VAL A 137 -13.45 1.37 8.26
CA VAL A 137 -13.21 1.15 6.83
C VAL A 137 -13.10 2.48 6.09
N LYS A 138 -11.98 2.71 5.42
CA LYS A 138 -11.76 3.87 4.56
C LYS A 138 -11.94 3.56 3.08
N TYR A 139 -11.40 2.43 2.63
CA TYR A 139 -11.57 1.95 1.26
C TYR A 139 -12.00 0.49 1.29
N SER A 140 -12.96 0.13 0.45
CA SER A 140 -13.54 -1.20 0.37
C SER A 140 -13.65 -1.65 -1.08
N ASP A 141 -13.61 -2.95 -1.27
CA ASP A 141 -13.95 -3.63 -2.53
C ASP A 141 -15.47 -3.77 -2.76
N GLY A 142 -16.30 -3.21 -1.86
CA GLY A 142 -17.75 -3.31 -1.88
C GLY A 142 -18.33 -4.42 -1.00
N THR A 143 -17.48 -5.25 -0.36
CA THR A 143 -17.94 -6.29 0.58
C THR A 143 -18.45 -5.70 1.90
N ILE A 144 -17.81 -4.64 2.37
CA ILE A 144 -18.14 -3.89 3.58
C ILE A 144 -18.27 -2.40 3.20
N GLU A 145 -19.16 -1.68 3.84
CA GLU A 145 -19.36 -0.25 3.56
C GLU A 145 -18.25 0.62 4.13
N VAL A 146 -17.96 1.71 3.44
CA VAL A 146 -17.03 2.74 3.95
C VAL A 146 -17.62 3.36 5.20
N ASN A 147 -16.77 3.63 6.19
CA ASN A 147 -17.08 4.08 7.54
C ASN A 147 -17.67 3.00 8.48
N ASP A 148 -17.79 1.76 8.05
CA ASP A 148 -18.12 0.69 9.00
C ASP A 148 -16.99 0.47 10.01
N LEU A 149 -17.36 0.24 11.27
CA LEU A 149 -16.46 -0.21 12.33
C LEU A 149 -16.38 -1.73 12.27
N ILE A 150 -15.19 -2.27 12.04
CA ILE A 150 -14.97 -3.70 11.83
C ILE A 150 -13.91 -4.27 12.75
N GLY A 151 -14.07 -5.56 13.05
CA GLY A 151 -13.02 -6.39 13.66
C GLY A 151 -12.50 -7.43 12.67
N PHE A 152 -11.20 -7.70 12.72
CA PHE A 152 -10.52 -8.62 11.82
C PHE A 152 -9.62 -9.60 12.57
N ARG A 153 -9.18 -10.67 11.89
CA ARG A 153 -8.35 -11.71 12.48
C ARG A 153 -6.95 -11.23 12.83
N PRO A 154 -6.30 -11.75 13.88
CA PRO A 154 -4.92 -11.45 14.20
C PRO A 154 -3.96 -11.76 13.05
N SER A 155 -2.90 -10.95 12.90
CA SER A 155 -1.86 -11.10 11.87
C SER A 155 -2.40 -11.09 10.43
N SER A 156 -3.54 -10.46 10.21
CA SER A 156 -4.15 -10.31 8.89
C SER A 156 -3.98 -8.92 8.30
N GLU A 157 -3.55 -7.98 9.12
CA GLU A 157 -3.30 -6.59 8.80
C GLU A 157 -1.90 -6.39 8.21
N TYR A 158 -1.81 -5.51 7.24
CA TYR A 158 -0.54 -5.00 6.71
C TYR A 158 -0.55 -3.49 6.74
N GLU A 159 0.29 -2.91 7.57
CA GLU A 159 0.42 -1.47 7.73
C GLU A 159 1.06 -0.80 6.53
N PHE A 160 0.54 0.34 6.12
CA PHE A 160 1.16 1.22 5.15
C PHE A 160 0.62 2.65 5.28
N ILE A 161 1.31 3.59 4.64
CA ILE A 161 0.95 5.01 4.67
C ILE A 161 0.60 5.45 3.25
N VAL A 162 -0.51 6.18 3.12
CA VAL A 162 -0.93 6.84 1.89
C VAL A 162 -1.45 8.24 2.23
N ASP A 163 -0.98 9.25 1.48
CA ASP A 163 -1.34 10.65 1.68
C ASP A 163 -1.19 11.12 3.15
N SER A 164 -0.09 10.67 3.82
CA SER A 164 0.22 10.92 5.24
C SER A 164 -0.79 10.32 6.23
N GLU A 165 -1.58 9.35 5.82
CA GLU A 165 -2.52 8.64 6.64
C GLU A 165 -2.13 7.18 6.78
N ARG A 166 -2.10 6.69 8.03
CA ARG A 166 -1.80 5.29 8.35
C ARG A 166 -3.04 4.43 8.12
N LEU A 167 -2.86 3.36 7.36
CA LEU A 167 -3.92 2.39 7.06
C LEU A 167 -3.42 0.96 7.25
N TYR A 168 -4.34 0.08 7.58
CA TYR A 168 -4.15 -1.36 7.50
C TYR A 168 -4.86 -1.93 6.28
N ARG A 169 -4.12 -2.65 5.46
CA ARG A 169 -4.68 -3.50 4.41
C ARG A 169 -5.09 -4.82 5.02
N VAL A 170 -6.35 -5.18 4.87
CA VAL A 170 -6.94 -6.43 5.36
C VAL A 170 -7.62 -7.16 4.21
N LEU A 171 -7.47 -8.48 4.15
CA LEU A 171 -8.28 -9.29 3.23
C LEU A 171 -9.75 -9.24 3.65
N SER A 172 -10.66 -9.01 2.71
CA SER A 172 -12.10 -8.88 3.02
C SER A 172 -12.68 -10.11 3.71
N ASN A 173 -12.17 -11.32 3.41
CA ASN A 173 -12.59 -12.57 4.06
C ASN A 173 -11.99 -12.78 5.47
N PHE A 174 -11.10 -11.91 5.93
CA PHE A 174 -10.57 -11.93 7.30
C PHE A 174 -11.30 -10.96 8.23
N ILE A 175 -12.24 -10.19 7.71
CA ILE A 175 -13.16 -9.40 8.51
C ILE A 175 -14.14 -10.37 9.16
N THR A 176 -14.25 -10.31 10.49
CA THR A 176 -15.02 -11.27 11.28
C THR A 176 -16.22 -10.66 11.97
N ILE A 177 -16.16 -9.37 12.27
CA ILE A 177 -17.19 -8.67 13.04
C ILE A 177 -17.45 -7.30 12.39
N LYS A 178 -18.72 -6.93 12.27
CA LYS A 178 -19.17 -5.56 12.05
C LYS A 178 -19.81 -5.07 13.33
N TYR A 179 -19.32 -3.96 13.86
CA TYR A 179 -19.89 -3.33 15.06
C TYR A 179 -20.92 -2.28 14.66
N GLU A 180 -21.85 -2.00 15.57
CA GLU A 180 -22.66 -0.79 15.47
C GLU A 180 -21.76 0.43 15.72
N TYR A 181 -21.54 1.24 14.67
CA TYR A 181 -20.66 2.39 14.73
C TYR A 181 -21.49 3.66 14.97
N GLN A 182 -21.16 4.38 16.03
CA GLN A 182 -21.88 5.60 16.43
C GLN A 182 -21.18 6.89 15.97
N GLY A 183 -20.00 6.80 15.35
CA GLY A 183 -19.26 7.95 14.85
C GLY A 183 -18.40 8.67 15.90
N ASP A 184 -18.23 8.10 17.08
CA ASP A 184 -17.51 8.66 18.23
C ASP A 184 -16.09 8.10 18.41
N GLU A 185 -15.64 7.25 17.52
CA GLU A 185 -14.33 6.59 17.61
C GLU A 185 -13.20 7.53 17.14
N GLU A 186 -12.17 7.71 17.98
CA GLU A 186 -10.99 8.50 17.64
C GLU A 186 -10.00 7.70 16.79
N GLU A 187 -9.60 8.27 15.65
CA GLU A 187 -8.57 7.68 14.80
C GLU A 187 -7.19 7.71 15.48
N TYR A 188 -6.42 6.66 15.29
CA TYR A 188 -5.01 6.60 15.69
C TYR A 188 -4.11 6.88 14.51
N ASN A 189 -3.62 8.12 14.40
CA ASN A 189 -2.68 8.54 13.38
C ASN A 189 -1.50 9.27 14.05
N PRO A 190 -0.47 8.53 14.50
CA PRO A 190 0.66 9.12 15.18
C PRO A 190 1.49 10.01 14.24
N SER A 191 2.10 11.06 14.77
CA SER A 191 2.84 12.08 14.01
C SER A 191 4.05 11.55 13.21
N TRP A 192 4.47 10.31 13.49
CA TRP A 192 5.56 9.63 12.78
C TRP A 192 5.08 8.72 11.61
N ALA A 193 3.78 8.64 11.41
CA ALA A 193 3.17 7.85 10.35
C ALA A 193 3.27 8.56 8.97
#